data_1b5c2625b2a1d46755bd2af14ebea7a8
#
_entry.id   1b5c2625b2a1d46755bd2af14ebea7a8
#
_cell.length_a   1.000
_cell.length_b   1.000
_cell.length_c   1.000
_cell.angle_alpha   90.00
_cell.angle_beta   90.00
_cell.angle_gamma   90.00
#
_symmetry.space_group_name_H-M   'P 1'
#
loop_
_entity.id
_entity.type
_entity.pdbx_description
1 polymer ?
#
loop_
_entity_poly.entity_id
_entity_poly.type
_entity_poly.pdbx_seq_one_letter_code
_entity_poly.pdbx_strand_id
1 'polypeptide(L)'
;LIVQNGKITAVGDARTVRLTADLQKIDLQGKVIMPGLIDTHSHIGETAGADGSSPMQPDVRLLDSLNVRAASIQRAQAGGITTVNVMPGSGHLNSGQTLYLKLRD
;
A
#
# COMPACT_ATOMS: atom_id res chain seq x y z
N LEU A 1 -11.38 5.50 -18.71
CA LEU A 1 -10.92 4.28 -18.05
C LEU A 1 -12.10 3.34 -17.84
N ILE A 2 -12.00 2.08 -18.27
CA ILE A 2 -12.98 1.02 -17.99
C ILE A 2 -12.32 -0.05 -17.12
N VAL A 3 -13.04 -0.47 -16.08
CA VAL A 3 -12.62 -1.54 -15.18
C VAL A 3 -13.67 -2.65 -15.20
N GLN A 4 -13.26 -3.88 -15.40
CA GLN A 4 -14.12 -5.08 -15.35
C GLN A 4 -13.43 -6.16 -14.54
N ASN A 5 -14.13 -6.77 -13.61
CA ASN A 5 -13.59 -7.83 -12.75
C ASN A 5 -12.27 -7.45 -12.05
N GLY A 6 -12.18 -6.19 -11.59
CA GLY A 6 -10.99 -5.66 -10.91
C GLY A 6 -9.79 -5.40 -11.82
N LYS A 7 -9.95 -5.46 -13.14
CA LYS A 7 -8.88 -5.20 -14.12
C LYS A 7 -9.25 -4.03 -15.02
N ILE A 8 -8.24 -3.22 -15.37
CA ILE A 8 -8.37 -2.17 -16.38
C ILE A 8 -8.46 -2.85 -17.75
N THR A 9 -9.57 -2.66 -18.45
CA THR A 9 -9.84 -3.25 -19.77
C THR A 9 -9.73 -2.24 -20.91
N ALA A 10 -9.89 -0.94 -20.62
CA ALA A 10 -9.68 0.11 -21.60
C ALA A 10 -9.24 1.43 -20.95
N VAL A 11 -8.36 2.14 -21.64
CA VAL A 11 -7.96 3.51 -21.35
C VAL A 11 -8.00 4.30 -22.66
N GLY A 12 -8.66 5.46 -22.68
CA GLY A 12 -8.73 6.28 -23.87
C GLY A 12 -9.66 7.48 -23.71
N ASP A 13 -9.82 8.21 -24.80
CA ASP A 13 -10.75 9.34 -24.86
C ASP A 13 -12.19 8.84 -24.70
N ALA A 14 -12.97 9.49 -23.84
CA ALA A 14 -14.38 9.15 -23.58
C ALA A 14 -15.26 9.19 -24.84
N ARG A 15 -14.85 9.93 -25.86
CA ARG A 15 -15.55 10.02 -27.16
C ARG A 15 -15.33 8.79 -28.03
N THR A 16 -14.26 8.05 -27.81
CA THR A 16 -13.86 6.89 -28.64
C THR A 16 -14.05 5.55 -27.94
N VAL A 17 -14.10 5.55 -26.62
CA VAL A 17 -14.29 4.34 -25.82
C VAL A 17 -15.76 3.93 -25.89
N ARG A 18 -16.06 2.72 -26.36
CA ARG A 18 -17.42 2.16 -26.33
C ARG A 18 -17.83 1.86 -24.90
N LEU A 19 -18.87 2.51 -24.44
CA LEU A 19 -19.52 2.21 -23.17
C LEU A 19 -20.71 1.28 -23.42
N THR A 20 -20.81 0.19 -22.67
CA THR A 20 -22.00 -0.66 -22.62
C THR A 20 -23.01 -0.11 -21.61
N ALA A 21 -24.30 -0.38 -21.80
CA ALA A 21 -25.36 0.24 -21.00
C ALA A 21 -25.39 -0.21 -19.54
N ASP A 22 -24.72 -1.29 -19.21
CA ASP A 22 -24.62 -1.93 -17.89
C ASP A 22 -23.45 -1.41 -17.04
N LEU A 23 -22.65 -0.49 -17.56
CA LEU A 23 -21.51 0.05 -16.81
C LEU A 23 -21.95 1.12 -15.80
N GLN A 24 -21.51 0.94 -14.55
CA GLN A 24 -21.60 2.03 -13.57
C GLN A 24 -20.66 3.15 -13.97
N LYS A 25 -21.20 4.34 -14.19
CA LYS A 25 -20.43 5.54 -14.52
C LYS A 25 -20.13 6.34 -13.26
N ILE A 26 -18.84 6.63 -13.05
CA ILE A 26 -18.39 7.55 -12.00
C ILE A 26 -17.78 8.77 -12.67
N ASP A 27 -18.38 9.94 -12.43
CA ASP A 27 -17.89 11.21 -12.96
C ASP A 27 -16.88 11.82 -11.98
N LEU A 28 -15.65 11.96 -12.44
CA LEU A 28 -14.53 12.50 -11.65
C LEU A 28 -14.08 13.88 -12.13
N GLN A 29 -15.03 14.74 -12.52
CA GLN A 29 -14.78 16.07 -13.08
C GLN A 29 -13.55 16.77 -12.47
N GLY A 30 -12.59 17.15 -13.32
CA GLY A 30 -11.38 17.86 -12.92
C GLY A 30 -10.38 17.09 -12.06
N LYS A 31 -10.62 15.80 -11.78
CA LYS A 31 -9.70 14.94 -11.02
C LYS A 31 -8.80 14.14 -11.95
N VAL A 32 -7.60 13.87 -11.48
CA VAL A 32 -6.64 12.96 -12.12
C VAL A 32 -6.69 11.61 -11.43
N ILE A 33 -6.74 10.55 -12.23
CA ILE A 33 -6.60 9.17 -11.72
C ILE A 33 -5.15 8.73 -11.96
N MET A 34 -4.55 8.18 -10.94
CA MET A 34 -3.20 7.61 -11.00
C MET A 34 -3.18 6.25 -10.30
N PRO A 35 -2.21 5.38 -10.61
CA PRO A 35 -1.97 4.18 -9.80
C PRO A 35 -1.74 4.54 -8.34
N GLY A 36 -2.14 3.65 -7.43
CA GLY A 36 -1.82 3.82 -6.01
C GLY A 36 -0.31 3.88 -5.78
N LEU A 37 0.09 4.69 -4.83
CA LEU A 37 1.50 4.87 -4.47
C LEU A 37 2.05 3.61 -3.79
N ILE A 38 3.33 3.33 -4.05
CA ILE A 38 4.07 2.25 -3.41
C ILE A 38 5.16 2.88 -2.56
N ASP A 39 5.10 2.65 -1.24
CA ASP A 39 6.14 3.05 -0.31
C ASP A 39 7.08 1.86 -0.06
N THR A 40 8.33 2.01 -0.47
CA THR A 40 9.33 0.93 -0.39
C THR A 40 10.12 0.93 0.91
N HIS A 41 9.96 1.95 1.77
CA HIS A 41 10.66 2.08 3.05
C HIS A 41 9.76 2.72 4.09
N SER A 42 9.15 1.91 4.94
CA SER A 42 8.18 2.39 5.92
C SER A 42 8.32 1.71 7.28
N HIS A 43 7.90 2.41 8.32
CA HIS A 43 7.82 1.91 9.70
C HIS A 43 6.39 2.02 10.27
N ILE A 44 5.37 2.05 9.39
CA ILE A 44 3.98 2.09 9.83
C ILE A 44 3.59 0.79 10.55
N GLY A 45 2.52 0.83 11.34
CA GLY A 45 2.07 -0.36 12.07
C GLY A 45 2.76 -0.55 13.41
N GLU A 46 3.35 0.52 13.99
CA GLU A 46 3.99 0.52 15.31
C GLU A 46 5.23 -0.39 15.41
N THR A 47 5.94 -0.55 14.30
CA THR A 47 7.06 -1.48 14.18
C THR A 47 8.44 -0.83 14.31
N ALA A 48 8.50 0.47 14.58
CA ALA A 48 9.75 1.26 14.56
C ALA A 48 10.80 0.81 15.60
N GLY A 49 10.37 0.11 16.66
CA GLY A 49 11.25 -0.23 17.78
C GLY A 49 12.19 -1.39 17.53
N ALA A 50 11.86 -2.33 16.65
CA ALA A 50 12.56 -3.60 16.46
C ALA A 50 13.02 -4.28 17.77
N ASP A 51 13.64 -5.44 17.73
CA ASP A 51 14.28 -6.04 18.91
C ASP A 51 15.69 -5.48 19.08
N GLY A 52 15.93 -4.74 20.15
CA GLY A 52 17.21 -4.10 20.48
C GLY A 52 18.17 -4.96 21.29
N SER A 53 17.87 -6.23 21.52
CA SER A 53 18.67 -7.11 22.41
C SER A 53 20.03 -7.51 21.82
N SER A 54 20.18 -7.46 20.50
CA SER A 54 21.43 -7.80 19.79
C SER A 54 21.60 -6.95 18.52
N PRO A 55 22.82 -6.65 18.10
CA PRO A 55 23.08 -5.95 16.83
C PRO A 55 22.73 -6.79 15.58
N MET A 56 22.57 -8.09 15.73
CA MET A 56 22.21 -9.04 14.66
C MET A 56 20.93 -9.76 15.04
N GLN A 57 19.83 -9.47 14.32
CA GLN A 57 18.49 -9.99 14.59
C GLN A 57 17.87 -10.64 13.35
N PRO A 58 18.51 -11.63 12.70
CA PRO A 58 18.01 -12.20 11.45
C PRO A 58 16.67 -12.93 11.59
N ASP A 59 16.36 -13.40 12.80
CA ASP A 59 15.15 -14.19 13.10
C ASP A 59 13.92 -13.32 13.41
N VAL A 60 14.11 -12.03 13.65
CA VAL A 60 12.99 -11.10 13.90
C VAL A 60 12.18 -10.94 12.61
N ARG A 61 10.89 -11.24 12.69
CA ARG A 61 9.95 -11.08 11.58
C ARG A 61 8.95 -9.97 11.90
N LEU A 62 8.86 -9.00 11.03
CA LEU A 62 7.93 -7.91 11.21
C LEU A 62 6.47 -8.37 11.25
N LEU A 63 6.16 -9.46 10.56
CA LEU A 63 4.83 -10.07 10.56
C LEU A 63 4.30 -10.36 11.98
N ASP A 64 5.20 -10.68 12.91
CA ASP A 64 4.83 -11.09 14.28
C ASP A 64 4.52 -9.89 15.20
N SER A 65 4.92 -8.68 14.81
CA SER A 65 4.77 -7.46 15.63
C SER A 65 3.86 -6.38 15.00
N LEU A 66 3.47 -6.55 13.74
CA LEU A 66 2.71 -5.54 13.02
C LEU A 66 1.31 -5.33 13.63
N ASN A 67 1.00 -4.10 14.02
CA ASN A 67 -0.35 -3.69 14.36
C ASN A 67 -1.11 -3.21 13.12
N VAL A 68 -1.92 -4.09 12.52
CA VAL A 68 -2.72 -3.77 11.32
C VAL A 68 -3.79 -2.71 11.55
N ARG A 69 -4.13 -2.41 12.81
CA ARG A 69 -5.11 -1.37 13.18
C ARG A 69 -4.47 -0.03 13.55
N ALA A 70 -3.17 0.08 13.43
CA ALA A 70 -2.47 1.33 13.73
C ALA A 70 -3.00 2.50 12.88
N ALA A 71 -3.17 3.65 13.49
CA ALA A 71 -3.65 4.86 12.82
C ALA A 71 -2.72 5.30 11.66
N SER A 72 -1.45 4.92 11.70
CA SER A 72 -0.49 5.16 10.63
C SER A 72 -0.85 4.42 9.34
N ILE A 73 -1.40 3.21 9.43
CA ILE A 73 -1.88 2.44 8.27
C ILE A 73 -3.07 3.15 7.63
N GLN A 74 -4.06 3.54 8.43
CA GLN A 74 -5.23 4.27 7.93
C GLN A 74 -4.85 5.60 7.27
N ARG A 75 -3.91 6.35 7.84
CA ARG A 75 -3.40 7.59 7.24
C ARG A 75 -2.68 7.35 5.92
N ALA A 76 -1.89 6.29 5.82
CA ALA A 76 -1.22 5.91 4.57
C ALA A 76 -2.23 5.57 3.47
N GLN A 77 -3.27 4.79 3.79
CA GLN A 77 -4.38 4.49 2.87
C GLN A 77 -5.09 5.76 2.40
N ALA A 78 -5.46 6.65 3.34
CA ALA A 78 -6.11 7.93 3.02
C ALA A 78 -5.21 8.84 2.15
N GLY A 79 -3.89 8.71 2.25
CA GLY A 79 -2.90 9.40 1.42
C GLY A 79 -2.67 8.76 0.05
N GLY A 80 -3.37 7.65 -0.27
CA GLY A 80 -3.27 6.99 -1.57
C GLY A 80 -2.14 5.95 -1.68
N ILE A 81 -1.52 5.56 -0.57
CA ILE A 81 -0.56 4.46 -0.55
C ILE A 81 -1.33 3.14 -0.56
N THR A 82 -1.07 2.31 -1.57
CA THR A 82 -1.76 1.03 -1.77
C THR A 82 -0.88 -0.19 -1.49
N THR A 83 0.42 0.01 -1.48
CA THR A 83 1.39 -1.05 -1.16
C THR A 83 2.54 -0.44 -0.39
N VAL A 84 3.03 -1.15 0.61
CA VAL A 84 4.13 -0.69 1.47
C VAL A 84 5.05 -1.85 1.82
N ASN A 85 6.36 -1.58 1.81
CA ASN A 85 7.35 -2.43 2.46
C ASN A 85 7.57 -1.90 3.87
N VAL A 86 7.04 -2.60 4.85
CA VAL A 86 7.26 -2.27 6.26
C VAL A 86 8.50 -3.00 6.76
N MET A 87 9.35 -2.28 7.46
CA MET A 87 10.61 -2.81 7.95
C MET A 87 10.87 -2.43 9.40
N PRO A 88 11.65 -3.23 10.13
CA PRO A 88 12.10 -2.88 11.46
C PRO A 88 12.95 -1.61 11.45
N GLY A 89 13.11 -0.98 12.60
CA GLY A 89 13.99 0.19 12.74
C GLY A 89 15.44 -0.10 12.36
N SER A 90 16.15 0.91 11.86
CA SER A 90 17.49 0.81 11.27
C SER A 90 18.64 1.03 12.28
N GLY A 91 18.42 0.69 13.55
CA GLY A 91 19.41 0.88 14.62
C GLY A 91 20.47 -0.22 14.75
N HIS A 92 20.41 -1.28 13.93
CA HIS A 92 21.25 -2.46 14.05
C HIS A 92 21.90 -2.84 12.72
N LEU A 93 22.91 -3.69 12.76
CA LEU A 93 23.55 -4.24 11.56
C LEU A 93 22.57 -5.11 10.75
N ASN A 94 21.70 -5.83 11.44
CA ASN A 94 20.57 -6.55 10.84
C ASN A 94 19.39 -6.48 11.80
N SER A 95 18.34 -5.77 11.41
CA SER A 95 17.15 -5.54 12.25
C SER A 95 16.05 -6.59 12.03
N GLY A 96 16.23 -7.53 11.10
CA GLY A 96 15.26 -8.58 10.82
C GLY A 96 14.63 -8.51 9.42
N GLN A 97 13.56 -9.29 9.27
CA GLN A 97 12.86 -9.50 8.00
C GLN A 97 11.76 -8.47 7.79
N THR A 98 11.69 -7.90 6.60
CA THR A 98 10.67 -6.94 6.20
C THR A 98 9.39 -7.64 5.71
N LEU A 99 8.31 -6.87 5.56
CA LEU A 99 7.03 -7.37 5.11
C LEU A 99 6.41 -6.44 4.07
N TYR A 100 6.04 -7.00 2.91
CA TYR A 100 5.24 -6.29 1.93
C TYR A 100 3.75 -6.44 2.23
N LEU A 101 3.05 -5.33 2.32
CA LEU A 101 1.62 -5.26 2.57
C LEU A 101 0.91 -4.56 1.42
N LYS A 102 -0.25 -5.07 1.07
CA LYS A 102 -1.25 -4.31 0.31
C LYS A 102 -2.23 -3.67 1.27
N LEU A 103 -2.27 -2.33 1.25
CA LEU A 103 -3.19 -1.56 2.08
C LEU A 103 -4.54 -1.47 1.38
N ARG A 104 -5.50 -2.24 1.85
CA ARG A 104 -6.89 -2.25 1.37
C ARG A 104 -7.82 -2.68 2.49
N ASP A 105 -9.06 -2.26 2.38
CA ASP A 105 -10.15 -2.64 3.28
C ASP A 105 -10.54 -4.10 3.08
#